data_66a75d47054d05707bafab957cd3efab
#
_entry.id   66a75d47054d05707bafab957cd3efab
#
_cell.length_a   1.000
_cell.length_b   1.000
_cell.length_c   1.000
_cell.angle_alpha   90.00
_cell.angle_beta   90.00
_cell.angle_gamma   90.00
#
_symmetry.space_group_name_H-M   'P 1'
#
loop_
_entity.id
_entity.type
_entity.pdbx_description
1 polymer ?
#
loop_
_entity_poly.entity_id
_entity_poly.type
_entity_poly.pdbx_seq_one_letter_code
_entity_poly.pdbx_strand_id
1 'polypeptide(L)'
;MFYTIKETRDALKSGKITSKELVEESRKTFEADKSAEIPLNAFIEMFDDALTFAEECDKQILEARSAGNIDKLFADKPLIGIPFAIKDNMNYKGHRLTCASKILEGYVAPYDATVIERLKKAGGIPLGRCNQDEFAMGSSTEYSCYGATRNPINREFVSGGSSGGSAAAVAANQAIFGLGTETGGSVRLPASYCGLYGLKPTYGALSRWGIVAYG
;
A
#
# COMPACT_ATOMS: atom_id res chain seq x y z
N MET A 1 13.93 1.63 9.56
CA MET A 1 14.33 2.24 8.26
C MET A 1 13.88 1.30 7.17
N PHE A 2 12.96 1.71 6.33
CA PHE A 2 12.51 0.89 5.23
C PHE A 2 13.49 0.96 4.06
N TYR A 3 13.60 -0.14 3.36
CA TYR A 3 14.48 -0.35 2.25
C TYR A 3 13.69 -0.25 0.93
N THR A 4 14.37 -0.16 -0.18
CA THR A 4 13.79 -0.42 -1.49
C THR A 4 13.24 -1.87 -1.55
N ILE A 5 12.37 -2.17 -2.52
CA ILE A 5 11.88 -3.55 -2.74
C ILE A 5 13.06 -4.53 -2.85
N LYS A 6 14.14 -4.13 -3.55
CA LYS A 6 15.33 -4.98 -3.72
C LYS A 6 16.03 -5.25 -2.39
N GLU A 7 16.30 -4.21 -1.61
CA GLU A 7 16.98 -4.33 -0.30
C GLU A 7 16.13 -5.13 0.69
N THR A 8 14.80 -4.92 0.68
CA THR A 8 13.87 -5.70 1.52
C THR A 8 13.90 -7.18 1.15
N ARG A 9 13.86 -7.51 -0.16
CA ARG A 9 14.00 -8.90 -0.63
C ARG A 9 15.31 -9.53 -0.19
N ASP A 10 16.42 -8.81 -0.36
CA ASP A 10 17.77 -9.30 0.01
C ASP A 10 17.85 -9.55 1.54
N ALA A 11 17.24 -8.67 2.34
CA ALA A 11 17.17 -8.81 3.79
C ALA A 11 16.30 -10.01 4.23
N LEU A 12 15.10 -10.17 3.64
CA LEU A 12 14.23 -11.33 3.88
C LEU A 12 14.90 -12.64 3.46
N LYS A 13 15.51 -12.66 2.27
CA LYS A 13 16.19 -13.83 1.73
C LYS A 13 17.39 -14.26 2.58
N SER A 14 18.15 -13.32 3.14
CA SER A 14 19.27 -13.59 4.03
C SER A 14 18.85 -13.90 5.48
N GLY A 15 17.60 -13.63 5.86
CA GLY A 15 17.12 -13.77 7.24
C GLY A 15 17.54 -12.64 8.18
N LYS A 16 17.96 -11.51 7.61
CA LYS A 16 18.30 -10.30 8.38
C LYS A 16 17.06 -9.63 8.99
N ILE A 17 15.91 -9.80 8.34
CA ILE A 17 14.61 -9.31 8.79
C ILE A 17 13.53 -10.34 8.44
N THR A 18 12.41 -10.32 9.15
CA THR A 18 11.22 -11.12 8.87
C THR A 18 10.11 -10.27 8.29
N SER A 19 9.14 -10.91 7.63
CA SER A 19 7.94 -10.24 7.14
C SER A 19 7.10 -9.68 8.28
N LYS A 20 7.06 -10.42 9.40
CA LYS A 20 6.37 -10.00 10.62
C LYS A 20 6.95 -8.70 11.17
N GLU A 21 8.28 -8.60 11.29
CA GLU A 21 8.95 -7.37 11.75
C GLU A 21 8.66 -6.19 10.81
N LEU A 22 8.57 -6.39 9.49
CA LEU A 22 8.20 -5.34 8.55
C LEU A 22 6.78 -4.83 8.77
N VAL A 23 5.81 -5.72 8.99
CA VAL A 23 4.41 -5.33 9.25
C VAL A 23 4.28 -4.65 10.62
N GLU A 24 4.96 -5.15 11.65
CA GLU A 24 4.98 -4.55 12.98
C GLU A 24 5.58 -3.14 12.96
N GLU A 25 6.68 -2.93 12.24
CA GLU A 25 7.29 -1.61 12.10
C GLU A 25 6.39 -0.64 11.31
N SER A 26 5.70 -1.13 10.27
CA SER A 26 4.67 -0.36 9.56
C SER A 26 3.55 0.11 10.50
N ARG A 27 3.02 -0.80 11.31
CA ARG A 27 1.97 -0.48 12.30
C ARG A 27 2.47 0.51 13.35
N LYS A 28 3.67 0.30 13.89
CA LYS A 28 4.28 1.20 14.86
C LYS A 28 4.45 2.61 14.30
N THR A 29 4.93 2.73 13.05
CA THR A 29 5.09 4.03 12.39
C THR A 29 3.73 4.70 12.14
N PHE A 30 2.71 3.94 11.75
CA PHE A 30 1.35 4.43 11.59
C PHE A 30 0.76 4.93 12.92
N GLU A 31 0.85 4.17 14.01
CA GLU A 31 0.29 4.57 15.31
C GLU A 31 1.03 5.79 15.90
N ALA A 32 2.35 5.87 15.70
CA ALA A 32 3.12 7.05 16.10
C ALA A 32 2.68 8.30 15.33
N ASP A 33 2.44 8.16 14.03
CA ASP A 33 1.94 9.25 13.19
C ASP A 33 0.53 9.69 13.60
N LYS A 34 -0.38 8.74 13.85
CA LYS A 34 -1.76 9.00 14.28
C LYS A 34 -1.82 9.80 15.59
N SER A 35 -0.81 9.64 16.45
CA SER A 35 -0.68 10.34 17.72
C SER A 35 0.05 11.69 17.59
N ALA A 36 0.51 12.09 16.40
CA ALA A 36 1.19 13.36 16.18
C ALA A 36 0.22 14.54 16.25
N GLU A 37 0.73 15.73 16.56
CA GLU A 37 -0.06 16.99 16.59
C GLU A 37 -0.74 17.27 15.24
N ILE A 38 -0.04 17.01 14.14
CA ILE A 38 -0.59 17.07 12.77
C ILE A 38 -0.37 15.70 12.13
N PRO A 39 -1.33 14.75 12.20
CA PRO A 39 -1.19 13.45 11.58
C PRO A 39 -1.12 13.54 10.05
N LEU A 40 -0.37 12.64 9.41
CA LEU A 40 -0.32 12.54 7.95
C LEU A 40 -1.66 12.12 7.35
N ASN A 41 -2.43 11.30 8.08
CA ASN A 41 -3.67 10.73 7.62
C ASN A 41 -3.50 9.98 6.28
N ALA A 42 -2.41 9.22 6.16
CA ALA A 42 -2.06 8.46 4.96
C ALA A 42 -2.91 7.20 4.81
N PHE A 43 -3.03 6.39 5.88
CA PHE A 43 -3.94 5.26 5.94
C PHE A 43 -5.27 5.66 6.60
N ILE A 44 -6.36 5.17 6.02
CA ILE A 44 -7.69 5.20 6.64
C ILE A 44 -7.78 4.07 7.67
N GLU A 45 -7.21 2.90 7.32
CA GLU A 45 -7.31 1.68 8.11
C GLU A 45 -6.12 0.77 7.79
N MET A 46 -5.52 0.17 8.84
CA MET A 46 -4.58 -0.94 8.69
C MET A 46 -5.35 -2.26 8.83
N PHE A 47 -5.02 -3.25 8.00
CA PHE A 47 -5.71 -4.54 8.01
C PHE A 47 -5.19 -5.46 9.12
N ASP A 48 -6.10 -6.06 9.88
CA ASP A 48 -5.75 -6.95 10.99
C ASP A 48 -5.09 -8.25 10.52
N ASP A 49 -5.47 -8.75 9.35
CA ASP A 49 -4.95 -9.99 8.75
C ASP A 49 -3.52 -9.86 8.16
N ALA A 50 -2.97 -8.64 8.04
CA ALA A 50 -1.63 -8.42 7.53
C ALA A 50 -0.54 -9.19 8.32
N LEU A 51 -0.69 -9.30 9.64
CA LEU A 51 0.23 -10.09 10.48
C LEU A 51 0.14 -11.59 10.19
N THR A 52 -1.05 -12.12 10.00
CA THR A 52 -1.26 -13.53 9.64
C THR A 52 -0.61 -13.86 8.29
N PHE A 53 -0.75 -12.98 7.29
CA PHE A 53 -0.06 -13.13 6.00
C PHE A 53 1.46 -13.04 6.15
N ALA A 54 1.96 -12.18 7.03
CA ALA A 54 3.39 -12.04 7.28
C ALA A 54 3.97 -13.33 7.90
N GLU A 55 3.31 -13.89 8.90
CA GLU A 55 3.72 -15.15 9.55
C GLU A 55 3.72 -16.33 8.56
N GLU A 56 2.73 -16.40 7.68
CA GLU A 56 2.72 -17.42 6.62
C GLU A 56 3.85 -17.24 5.60
N CYS A 57 4.19 -16.00 5.24
CA CYS A 57 5.36 -15.71 4.39
C CYS A 57 6.66 -16.14 5.07
N ASP A 58 6.84 -15.80 6.35
CA ASP A 58 8.02 -16.16 7.12
C ASP A 58 8.21 -17.68 7.25
N LYS A 59 7.11 -18.41 7.44
CA LYS A 59 7.09 -19.87 7.43
C LYS A 59 7.59 -20.43 6.09
N GLN A 60 7.06 -19.95 4.97
CA GLN A 60 7.48 -20.38 3.64
C GLN A 60 8.95 -20.05 3.37
N ILE A 61 9.45 -18.88 3.81
CA ILE A 61 10.85 -18.48 3.68
C ILE A 61 11.75 -19.41 4.50
N LEU A 62 11.37 -19.75 5.73
CA LEU A 62 12.12 -20.64 6.61
C LEU A 62 12.19 -22.06 6.04
N GLU A 63 11.05 -22.60 5.59
CA GLU A 63 10.98 -23.92 4.95
C GLU A 63 11.85 -23.98 3.70
N ALA A 64 11.77 -22.97 2.81
CA ALA A 64 12.57 -22.92 1.59
C ALA A 64 14.08 -22.80 1.89
N ARG A 65 14.45 -22.06 2.93
CA ARG A 65 15.84 -21.92 3.37
C ARG A 65 16.37 -23.27 3.89
N SER A 66 15.60 -23.95 4.73
CA SER A 66 15.96 -25.27 5.27
C SER A 66 16.09 -26.35 4.18
N ALA A 67 15.27 -26.24 3.14
CA ALA A 67 15.31 -27.15 1.99
C ALA A 67 16.34 -26.77 0.90
N GLY A 68 17.11 -25.69 1.08
CA GLY A 68 18.10 -25.22 0.10
C GLY A 68 17.53 -24.67 -1.21
N ASN A 69 16.23 -24.28 -1.24
CA ASN A 69 15.56 -23.81 -2.45
C ASN A 69 15.04 -22.37 -2.35
N ILE A 70 15.66 -21.56 -1.48
CA ILE A 70 15.26 -20.16 -1.22
C ILE A 70 15.29 -19.31 -2.49
N ASP A 71 16.25 -19.54 -3.40
CA ASP A 71 16.32 -18.82 -4.68
C ASP A 71 15.11 -19.06 -5.56
N LYS A 72 14.65 -20.32 -5.59
CA LYS A 72 13.44 -20.70 -6.32
C LYS A 72 12.19 -20.02 -5.73
N LEU A 73 12.02 -20.02 -4.42
CA LEU A 73 10.91 -19.35 -3.76
C LEU A 73 10.84 -17.86 -4.16
N PHE A 74 11.97 -17.14 -4.10
CA PHE A 74 12.03 -15.72 -4.44
C PHE A 74 11.96 -15.45 -5.96
N ALA A 75 12.16 -16.46 -6.81
CA ALA A 75 11.86 -16.37 -8.23
C ALA A 75 10.37 -16.56 -8.51
N ASP A 76 9.75 -17.56 -7.90
CA ASP A 76 8.32 -17.89 -8.08
C ASP A 76 7.41 -16.86 -7.40
N LYS A 77 7.82 -16.31 -6.26
CA LYS A 77 7.11 -15.27 -5.49
C LYS A 77 8.01 -14.04 -5.27
N PRO A 78 8.14 -13.18 -6.28
CA PRO A 78 9.11 -12.07 -6.26
C PRO A 78 8.85 -11.00 -5.20
N LEU A 79 7.66 -10.95 -4.60
CA LEU A 79 7.28 -10.00 -3.55
C LEU A 79 7.00 -10.68 -2.21
N ILE A 80 7.43 -11.94 -2.03
CA ILE A 80 7.15 -12.67 -0.78
C ILE A 80 7.61 -11.89 0.44
N GLY A 81 6.65 -11.66 1.36
CA GLY A 81 6.89 -11.00 2.62
C GLY A 81 6.99 -9.47 2.55
N ILE A 82 6.75 -8.84 1.37
CA ILE A 82 6.86 -7.38 1.22
C ILE A 82 5.49 -6.72 1.44
N PRO A 83 5.37 -5.82 2.45
CA PRO A 83 4.14 -5.12 2.73
C PRO A 83 3.89 -3.95 1.78
N PHE A 84 2.63 -3.77 1.34
CA PHE A 84 2.21 -2.70 0.45
C PHE A 84 0.90 -2.03 0.84
N ALA A 85 0.77 -0.77 0.45
CA ALA A 85 -0.40 0.07 0.68
C ALA A 85 -1.38 0.00 -0.51
N ILE A 86 -2.69 0.05 -0.23
CA ILE A 86 -3.76 -0.03 -1.23
C ILE A 86 -4.56 1.27 -1.23
N LYS A 87 -4.70 1.92 -2.37
CA LYS A 87 -5.62 3.06 -2.51
C LYS A 87 -7.07 2.60 -2.29
N ASP A 88 -7.86 3.39 -1.56
CA ASP A 88 -9.24 3.07 -1.14
C ASP A 88 -10.27 3.06 -2.30
N ASN A 89 -9.85 2.74 -3.51
CA ASN A 89 -10.71 2.47 -4.67
C ASN A 89 -10.46 1.11 -5.32
N MET A 90 -9.73 0.22 -4.63
CA MET A 90 -9.43 -1.13 -5.11
C MET A 90 -10.08 -2.16 -4.20
N ASN A 91 -10.88 -3.08 -4.76
CA ASN A 91 -11.48 -4.16 -4.01
C ASN A 91 -10.39 -5.08 -3.42
N TYR A 92 -10.44 -5.25 -2.12
CA TYR A 92 -9.76 -6.31 -1.39
C TYR A 92 -10.82 -7.12 -0.64
N LYS A 93 -10.99 -8.37 -1.05
CA LYS A 93 -12.09 -9.25 -0.59
C LYS A 93 -12.20 -9.30 0.92
N GLY A 94 -13.40 -9.06 1.43
CA GLY A 94 -13.72 -9.07 2.86
C GLY A 94 -13.39 -7.77 3.59
N HIS A 95 -12.76 -6.80 2.94
CA HIS A 95 -12.41 -5.49 3.50
C HIS A 95 -13.30 -4.37 2.96
N ARG A 96 -13.39 -3.30 3.72
CA ARG A 96 -14.13 -2.10 3.30
C ARG A 96 -13.44 -1.41 2.13
N LEU A 97 -14.25 -0.79 1.28
CA LEU A 97 -13.82 0.12 0.23
C LEU A 97 -14.80 1.27 0.21
N THR A 98 -14.33 2.50 0.35
CA THR A 98 -15.22 3.67 0.44
C THR A 98 -14.96 4.74 -0.61
N CYS A 99 -13.86 4.67 -1.36
CA CYS A 99 -13.40 5.75 -2.22
C CYS A 99 -13.30 7.10 -1.48
N ALA A 100 -12.95 7.07 -0.19
CA ALA A 100 -12.94 8.22 0.70
C ALA A 100 -14.28 9.00 0.76
N SER A 101 -15.40 8.30 0.54
CA SER A 101 -16.76 8.84 0.51
C SER A 101 -17.68 8.16 1.53
N LYS A 102 -18.58 8.93 2.11
CA LYS A 102 -19.67 8.40 2.94
C LYS A 102 -20.72 7.62 2.14
N ILE A 103 -20.77 7.80 0.82
CA ILE A 103 -21.72 7.10 -0.06
C ILE A 103 -21.49 5.58 -0.03
N LEU A 104 -20.22 5.15 0.08
CA LEU A 104 -19.85 3.74 0.16
C LEU A 104 -19.56 3.29 1.60
N GLU A 105 -19.96 4.05 2.61
CA GLU A 105 -19.85 3.63 4.00
C GLU A 105 -20.61 2.32 4.21
N GLY A 106 -19.92 1.29 4.72
CA GLY A 106 -20.47 -0.05 4.91
C GLY A 106 -20.32 -0.99 3.71
N TYR A 107 -19.85 -0.53 2.54
CA TYR A 107 -19.54 -1.46 1.45
C TYR A 107 -18.31 -2.32 1.79
N VAL A 108 -18.49 -3.63 1.64
CA VAL A 108 -17.43 -4.65 1.81
C VAL A 108 -17.18 -5.32 0.47
N ALA A 109 -15.94 -5.35 0.03
CA ALA A 109 -15.56 -5.91 -1.26
C ALA A 109 -15.82 -7.43 -1.33
N PRO A 110 -16.62 -7.92 -2.29
CA PRO A 110 -16.94 -9.36 -2.40
C PRO A 110 -15.85 -10.18 -3.12
N TYR A 111 -14.88 -9.52 -3.76
CA TYR A 111 -13.77 -10.15 -4.50
C TYR A 111 -12.53 -9.24 -4.52
N ASP A 112 -11.37 -9.81 -4.84
CA ASP A 112 -10.14 -9.06 -5.02
C ASP A 112 -10.10 -8.37 -6.40
N ALA A 113 -9.63 -7.14 -6.46
CA ALA A 113 -9.21 -6.57 -7.74
C ALA A 113 -8.06 -7.39 -8.32
N THR A 114 -7.98 -7.50 -9.66
CA THR A 114 -6.94 -8.30 -10.34
C THR A 114 -5.52 -7.92 -9.90
N VAL A 115 -5.26 -6.63 -9.65
CA VAL A 115 -3.95 -6.18 -9.17
C VAL A 115 -3.64 -6.71 -7.77
N ILE A 116 -4.63 -6.75 -6.89
CA ILE A 116 -4.50 -7.29 -5.53
C ILE A 116 -4.27 -8.81 -5.57
N GLU A 117 -5.07 -9.53 -6.35
CA GLU A 117 -4.90 -10.97 -6.54
C GLU A 117 -3.48 -11.31 -7.02
N ARG A 118 -2.98 -10.58 -8.03
CA ARG A 118 -1.64 -10.81 -8.58
C ARG A 118 -0.52 -10.51 -7.60
N LEU A 119 -0.65 -9.43 -6.82
CA LEU A 119 0.35 -9.08 -5.79
C LEU A 119 0.36 -10.10 -4.65
N LYS A 120 -0.81 -10.55 -4.18
CA LYS A 120 -0.91 -11.64 -3.20
C LYS A 120 -0.30 -12.94 -3.72
N LYS A 121 -0.57 -13.29 -4.99
CA LYS A 121 0.06 -14.46 -5.64
C LYS A 121 1.57 -14.33 -5.74
N ALA A 122 2.09 -13.13 -5.94
CA ALA A 122 3.52 -12.84 -5.90
C ALA A 122 4.11 -12.82 -4.46
N GLY A 123 3.28 -13.03 -3.44
CA GLY A 123 3.66 -13.09 -2.03
C GLY A 123 3.65 -11.74 -1.29
N GLY A 124 3.13 -10.68 -1.91
CA GLY A 124 2.99 -9.36 -1.27
C GLY A 124 1.93 -9.36 -0.16
N ILE A 125 2.14 -8.55 0.87
CA ILE A 125 1.27 -8.44 2.05
C ILE A 125 0.47 -7.15 1.98
N PRO A 126 -0.87 -7.18 1.79
CA PRO A 126 -1.72 -6.01 1.91
C PRO A 126 -1.67 -5.44 3.33
N LEU A 127 -1.31 -4.16 3.48
CA LEU A 127 -1.20 -3.53 4.81
C LEU A 127 -2.46 -2.83 5.27
N GLY A 128 -3.13 -2.15 4.34
CA GLY A 128 -4.24 -1.30 4.67
C GLY A 128 -4.72 -0.47 3.48
N ARG A 129 -5.82 0.23 3.66
CA ARG A 129 -6.38 1.12 2.65
C ARG A 129 -5.98 2.57 2.94
N CYS A 130 -5.46 3.20 1.90
CA CYS A 130 -4.94 4.56 1.94
C CYS A 130 -5.98 5.59 1.54
N ASN A 131 -5.88 6.75 2.18
CA ASN A 131 -6.70 7.92 1.88
C ASN A 131 -6.49 8.41 0.44
N GLN A 132 -7.50 9.09 -0.09
CA GLN A 132 -7.51 9.63 -1.45
C GLN A 132 -8.48 10.81 -1.54
N ASP A 133 -8.46 11.55 -2.65
CA ASP A 133 -9.60 12.40 -2.98
C ASP A 133 -10.84 11.55 -3.27
N GLU A 134 -12.02 12.02 -2.85
CA GLU A 134 -13.29 11.32 -2.99
C GLU A 134 -13.52 10.84 -4.43
N PHE A 135 -13.78 9.53 -4.62
CA PHE A 135 -13.90 8.87 -5.93
C PHE A 135 -12.74 9.14 -6.91
N ALA A 136 -11.55 9.41 -6.38
CA ALA A 136 -10.35 9.78 -7.15
C ALA A 136 -10.48 11.10 -7.93
N MET A 137 -11.44 11.96 -7.57
CA MET A 137 -11.71 13.25 -8.21
C MET A 137 -11.03 14.37 -7.44
N GLY A 138 -9.75 14.58 -7.69
CA GLY A 138 -8.95 15.62 -7.04
C GLY A 138 -7.47 15.47 -7.33
N SER A 139 -6.67 16.41 -6.82
CA SER A 139 -5.23 16.46 -7.03
C SER A 139 -4.43 16.81 -5.78
N SER A 140 -5.08 16.86 -4.61
CA SER A 140 -4.45 17.28 -3.35
C SER A 140 -4.64 16.29 -2.20
N THR A 141 -5.62 15.40 -2.29
CA THR A 141 -6.12 14.52 -1.22
C THR A 141 -6.62 15.30 0.00
N GLU A 142 -7.27 16.45 -0.28
CA GLU A 142 -8.00 17.25 0.70
C GLU A 142 -9.50 16.89 0.70
N TYR A 143 -10.01 16.42 -0.44
CA TYR A 143 -11.42 16.07 -0.64
C TYR A 143 -11.68 14.62 -0.23
N SER A 144 -11.62 14.37 1.08
CA SER A 144 -11.87 13.06 1.68
C SER A 144 -12.80 13.20 2.88
N CYS A 145 -13.74 12.28 3.05
CA CYS A 145 -14.58 12.24 4.24
C CYS A 145 -13.78 11.89 5.51
N TYR A 146 -12.55 11.42 5.38
CA TYR A 146 -11.61 11.13 6.47
C TYR A 146 -10.66 12.28 6.76
N GLY A 147 -10.80 13.42 6.09
CA GLY A 147 -9.90 14.57 6.21
C GLY A 147 -8.70 14.52 5.26
N ALA A 148 -7.97 15.62 5.19
CA ALA A 148 -6.84 15.79 4.27
C ALA A 148 -5.65 14.88 4.61
N THR A 149 -4.97 14.37 3.57
CA THR A 149 -3.65 13.75 3.72
C THR A 149 -2.56 14.81 3.61
N ARG A 150 -1.64 14.81 4.56
CA ARG A 150 -0.52 15.75 4.63
C ARG A 150 0.72 15.21 3.94
N ASN A 151 1.60 16.14 3.53
CA ASN A 151 2.87 15.77 2.92
C ASN A 151 3.90 15.37 4.00
N PRO A 152 4.54 14.19 3.92
CA PRO A 152 5.52 13.76 4.93
C PRO A 152 6.77 14.64 5.03
N ILE A 153 7.11 15.36 3.95
CA ILE A 153 8.29 16.26 3.92
C ILE A 153 7.98 17.54 4.72
N ASN A 154 6.76 18.06 4.59
CA ASN A 154 6.27 19.18 5.38
C ASN A 154 4.76 19.06 5.53
N ARG A 155 4.29 18.84 6.77
CA ARG A 155 2.88 18.56 7.10
C ARG A 155 1.93 19.75 6.92
N GLU A 156 2.44 20.93 6.64
CA GLU A 156 1.64 22.11 6.28
C GLU A 156 1.18 22.06 4.82
N PHE A 157 1.83 21.24 3.99
CA PHE A 157 1.53 21.11 2.57
C PHE A 157 0.68 19.87 2.26
N VAL A 158 0.05 19.90 1.09
CA VAL A 158 -0.71 18.78 0.54
C VAL A 158 0.21 17.67 0.06
N SER A 159 -0.24 16.43 0.15
CA SER A 159 0.49 15.26 -0.38
C SER A 159 0.45 15.16 -1.90
N GLY A 160 -0.38 15.99 -2.56
CA GLY A 160 -0.81 15.73 -3.92
C GLY A 160 -1.91 14.65 -3.95
N GLY A 161 -2.49 14.41 -5.10
CA GLY A 161 -3.62 13.48 -5.24
C GLY A 161 -3.87 13.06 -6.71
N SER A 162 -4.85 12.19 -6.89
CA SER A 162 -5.78 11.66 -5.90
C SER A 162 -5.25 10.50 -5.05
N SER A 163 -4.05 9.94 -5.29
CA SER A 163 -3.45 8.83 -4.53
C SER A 163 -2.49 9.34 -3.45
N GLY A 164 -2.84 10.45 -2.77
CA GLY A 164 -1.97 11.10 -1.79
C GLY A 164 -1.66 10.23 -0.58
N GLY A 165 -2.64 9.49 -0.08
CA GLY A 165 -2.43 8.57 1.03
C GLY A 165 -1.42 7.47 0.71
N SER A 166 -1.49 6.88 -0.50
CA SER A 166 -0.52 5.87 -0.92
C SER A 166 0.90 6.43 -1.01
N ALA A 167 1.06 7.65 -1.55
CA ALA A 167 2.37 8.29 -1.63
C ALA A 167 2.89 8.69 -0.24
N ALA A 168 2.04 9.31 0.58
CA ALA A 168 2.41 9.71 1.94
C ALA A 168 2.81 8.51 2.80
N ALA A 169 2.09 7.37 2.72
CA ALA A 169 2.43 6.14 3.44
C ALA A 169 3.83 5.63 3.09
N VAL A 170 4.19 5.62 1.81
CA VAL A 170 5.52 5.17 1.37
C VAL A 170 6.60 6.17 1.81
N ALA A 171 6.40 7.47 1.60
CA ALA A 171 7.38 8.49 1.98
C ALA A 171 7.61 8.57 3.50
N ALA A 172 6.57 8.25 4.30
CA ALA A 172 6.65 8.20 5.75
C ALA A 172 7.17 6.85 6.29
N ASN A 173 7.62 5.94 5.43
CA ASN A 173 8.04 4.58 5.81
C ASN A 173 6.94 3.75 6.51
N GLN A 174 5.69 3.98 6.19
CA GLN A 174 4.56 3.16 6.64
C GLN A 174 4.28 1.97 5.71
N ALA A 175 4.86 1.97 4.51
CA ALA A 175 4.80 0.87 3.54
C ALA A 175 6.05 0.89 2.64
N ILE A 176 6.40 -0.28 2.05
CA ILE A 176 7.54 -0.39 1.12
C ILE A 176 7.19 0.18 -0.27
N PHE A 177 5.96 -0.08 -0.73
CA PHE A 177 5.41 0.51 -1.95
C PHE A 177 3.90 0.68 -1.82
N GLY A 178 3.30 1.44 -2.72
CA GLY A 178 1.87 1.69 -2.70
C GLY A 178 1.24 1.58 -4.08
N LEU A 179 -0.02 1.16 -4.11
CA LEU A 179 -0.86 1.18 -5.28
C LEU A 179 -1.66 2.49 -5.33
N GLY A 180 -1.72 3.06 -6.51
CA GLY A 180 -2.57 4.19 -6.83
C GLY A 180 -3.32 3.97 -8.14
N THR A 181 -4.21 4.90 -8.48
CA THR A 181 -4.89 4.95 -9.79
C THR A 181 -4.68 6.32 -10.40
N GLU A 182 -4.58 6.36 -11.71
CA GLU A 182 -4.36 7.62 -12.43
C GLU A 182 -5.15 7.69 -13.73
N THR A 183 -5.80 8.83 -13.92
CA THR A 183 -6.28 9.30 -15.23
C THR A 183 -5.39 10.44 -15.74
N GLY A 184 -5.16 11.47 -14.95
CA GLY A 184 -4.39 12.66 -15.32
C GLY A 184 -3.43 13.13 -14.24
N GLY A 185 -2.53 12.25 -13.72
CA GLY A 185 -1.52 12.64 -12.74
C GLY A 185 -1.64 12.00 -11.36
N SER A 186 -2.76 11.35 -11.05
CA SER A 186 -3.11 10.91 -9.68
C SER A 186 -2.19 9.86 -9.03
N VAL A 187 -1.14 9.39 -9.70
CA VAL A 187 -0.03 8.58 -9.15
C VAL A 187 1.26 9.39 -9.18
N ARG A 188 1.59 9.96 -10.35
CA ARG A 188 2.85 10.67 -10.56
C ARG A 188 2.93 11.98 -9.79
N LEU A 189 1.82 12.72 -9.68
CA LEU A 189 1.76 13.98 -8.94
C LEU A 189 2.02 13.78 -7.44
N PRO A 190 1.26 12.94 -6.70
CA PRO A 190 1.53 12.72 -5.30
C PRO A 190 2.91 12.07 -5.05
N ALA A 191 3.38 11.19 -5.93
CA ALA A 191 4.74 10.67 -5.84
C ALA A 191 5.78 11.79 -5.94
N SER A 192 5.64 12.71 -6.90
CA SER A 192 6.52 13.87 -7.06
C SER A 192 6.52 14.78 -5.84
N TYR A 193 5.33 15.09 -5.29
CA TYR A 193 5.19 15.96 -4.12
C TYR A 193 5.77 15.35 -2.85
N CYS A 194 5.70 14.02 -2.72
CA CYS A 194 6.26 13.28 -1.59
C CYS A 194 7.71 12.78 -1.80
N GLY A 195 8.38 13.20 -2.89
CA GLY A 195 9.77 12.83 -3.16
C GLY A 195 9.99 11.37 -3.56
N LEU A 196 9.02 10.75 -4.24
CA LEU A 196 9.01 9.35 -4.65
C LEU A 196 9.02 9.18 -6.16
N TYR A 197 9.29 7.94 -6.60
CA TYR A 197 9.04 7.51 -7.97
C TYR A 197 7.58 7.07 -8.14
N GLY A 198 6.88 7.68 -9.10
CA GLY A 198 5.53 7.30 -9.49
C GLY A 198 5.51 6.74 -10.91
N LEU A 199 5.04 5.53 -11.09
CA LEU A 199 4.93 4.88 -12.40
C LEU A 199 3.48 4.74 -12.84
N LYS A 200 3.14 5.31 -13.98
CA LYS A 200 1.92 5.05 -14.73
C LYS A 200 2.28 4.26 -15.99
N PRO A 201 1.95 2.96 -16.05
CA PRO A 201 2.23 2.15 -17.24
C PRO A 201 1.35 2.57 -18.42
N THR A 202 1.63 2.02 -19.59
CA THR A 202 0.79 2.17 -20.78
C THR A 202 -0.64 1.71 -20.46
N TYR A 203 -1.62 2.46 -20.95
CA TYR A 203 -3.04 2.11 -20.81
C TYR A 203 -3.31 0.70 -21.33
N GLY A 204 -4.01 -0.11 -20.54
CA GLY A 204 -4.29 -1.52 -20.86
C GLY A 204 -3.21 -2.52 -20.49
N ALA A 205 -2.00 -2.09 -20.08
CA ALA A 205 -0.95 -3.00 -19.63
C ALA A 205 -1.32 -3.73 -18.31
N LEU A 206 -2.11 -3.09 -17.47
CA LEU A 206 -2.65 -3.66 -16.23
C LEU A 206 -4.17 -3.73 -16.28
N SER A 207 -4.74 -4.81 -15.73
CA SER A 207 -6.19 -4.95 -15.57
C SER A 207 -6.71 -3.94 -14.55
N ARG A 208 -7.86 -3.33 -14.87
CA ARG A 208 -8.60 -2.43 -13.97
C ARG A 208 -9.80 -3.13 -13.32
N TRP A 209 -9.97 -4.43 -13.54
CA TRP A 209 -11.05 -5.20 -12.93
C TRP A 209 -10.97 -5.13 -11.40
N GLY A 210 -12.10 -4.76 -10.76
CA GLY A 210 -12.19 -4.60 -9.32
C GLY A 210 -11.66 -3.25 -8.79
N ILE A 211 -11.32 -2.31 -9.67
CA ILE A 211 -11.01 -0.92 -9.31
C ILE A 211 -12.27 -0.08 -9.60
N VAL A 212 -12.67 0.78 -8.66
CA VAL A 212 -13.78 1.71 -8.89
C VAL A 212 -13.42 2.63 -10.04
N ALA A 213 -14.30 2.69 -11.03
CA ALA A 213 -14.07 3.42 -12.26
C ALA A 213 -14.06 4.94 -12.03
N TYR A 214 -13.19 5.63 -12.77
CA TYR A 214 -13.16 7.08 -12.93
C TYR A 214 -12.89 7.42 -14.39
N GLY A 215 -13.68 8.29 -14.95
CA GLY A 215 -13.64 8.66 -16.38
C GLY A 215 -14.43 7.71 -17.24
#